data_9bfaaba63f2a131e21a75b0c58adaae1
#
_entry.id   9bfaaba63f2a131e21a75b0c58adaae1
#
_cell.length_a   1.000
_cell.length_b   1.000
_cell.length_c   1.000
_cell.angle_alpha   90.00
_cell.angle_beta   90.00
_cell.angle_gamma   90.00
#
_symmetry.space_group_name_H-M   'P 1'
#
loop_
_entity.id
_entity.type
_entity.pdbx_description
1 polymer ?
#
loop_
_entity_poly.entity_id
_entity_poly.type
_entity_poly.pdbx_seq_one_letter_code
_entity_poly.pdbx_strand_id
1 'polypeptide(L)'
;SVSKGSTEYYHLDGIVHLDYARKFGRHSVSAMGYMLYQSLSQQYTGSGANNLNYKRLHSGFQATYGYDDRYLVKFDLGYSGSDQFARDHRFMATPSVSGAWVASNEAFLRDSRWLTLLKIRASYGKTANDLLDSQRFSYMDDVRQVRGGTVTAYRYVLQEGLIGNPLFEAEVS
;
A
#
# COMPACT_ATOMS: atom_id res chain seq x y z
N SER A 1 -41.15 10.88 -14.94
CA SER A 1 -39.80 11.45 -15.12
C SER A 1 -38.73 10.34 -14.94
N VAL A 2 -38.09 10.01 -16.04
CA VAL A 2 -36.98 9.05 -16.04
C VAL A 2 -35.72 9.82 -15.63
N SER A 3 -35.19 9.53 -14.41
CA SER A 3 -33.89 10.02 -13.98
C SER A 3 -32.81 9.11 -14.57
N LYS A 4 -32.08 9.58 -15.56
CA LYS A 4 -30.86 8.91 -16.05
C LYS A 4 -29.69 9.34 -15.16
N GLY A 5 -29.23 8.46 -14.27
CA GLY A 5 -27.95 8.60 -13.61
C GLY A 5 -26.86 7.98 -14.48
N SER A 6 -25.87 8.74 -14.91
CA SER A 6 -24.66 8.21 -15.53
C SER A 6 -23.56 8.20 -14.48
N THR A 7 -22.88 7.06 -14.29
CA THR A 7 -21.69 6.95 -13.47
C THR A 7 -20.50 6.81 -14.40
N GLU A 8 -19.57 7.75 -14.36
CA GLU A 8 -18.32 7.65 -15.09
C GLU A 8 -17.24 7.08 -14.18
N TYR A 9 -16.53 6.10 -14.68
CA TYR A 9 -15.44 5.42 -14.00
C TYR A 9 -14.17 5.53 -14.85
N TYR A 10 -13.14 6.09 -14.28
CA TYR A 10 -11.81 6.16 -14.90
C TYR A 10 -10.76 5.60 -13.96
N HIS A 11 -10.00 4.61 -14.43
CA HIS A 11 -8.92 3.97 -13.70
C HIS A 11 -7.64 4.00 -14.54
N LEU A 12 -6.59 4.58 -13.99
CA LEU A 12 -5.28 4.63 -14.61
C LEU A 12 -4.24 3.99 -13.69
N ASP A 13 -3.54 2.99 -14.21
CA ASP A 13 -2.41 2.35 -13.55
C ASP A 13 -1.14 2.55 -14.37
N GLY A 14 -0.08 2.96 -13.70
CA GLY A 14 1.26 3.04 -14.25
C GLY A 14 2.25 2.27 -13.40
N ILE A 15 3.01 1.35 -14.02
CA ILE A 15 4.00 0.52 -13.33
C ILE A 15 5.38 0.73 -13.97
N VAL A 16 6.37 0.99 -13.13
CA VAL A 16 7.79 0.97 -13.48
C VAL A 16 8.48 -0.09 -12.65
N HIS A 17 9.27 -0.94 -13.28
CA HIS A 17 9.97 -2.03 -12.64
C HIS A 17 11.42 -2.10 -13.11
N LEU A 18 12.35 -2.33 -12.19
CA LEU A 18 13.78 -2.39 -12.42
C LEU A 18 14.39 -3.55 -11.64
N ASP A 19 15.10 -4.44 -12.36
CA ASP A 19 15.77 -5.59 -11.78
C ASP A 19 17.26 -5.55 -12.07
N TYR A 20 18.03 -5.94 -11.07
CA TYR A 20 19.46 -6.16 -11.16
C TYR A 20 19.81 -7.46 -10.46
N ALA A 21 20.59 -8.32 -11.10
CA ALA A 21 21.12 -9.52 -10.49
C ALA A 21 22.51 -9.81 -11.02
N ARG A 22 23.46 -10.11 -10.11
CA ARG A 22 24.83 -10.46 -10.45
C ARG A 22 25.45 -11.42 -9.45
N LYS A 23 26.23 -12.38 -9.95
CA LYS A 23 27.01 -13.32 -9.15
C LYS A 23 28.50 -13.05 -9.35
N PHE A 24 29.24 -12.93 -8.24
CA PHE A 24 30.69 -12.73 -8.20
C PHE A 24 31.34 -13.84 -7.39
N GLY A 25 31.76 -14.90 -8.05
CA GLY A 25 32.30 -16.07 -7.37
C GLY A 25 31.29 -16.67 -6.40
N ARG A 26 31.57 -16.55 -5.09
CA ARG A 26 30.68 -17.04 -4.00
C ARG A 26 29.64 -16.02 -3.56
N HIS A 27 29.70 -14.79 -4.07
CA HIS A 27 28.80 -13.72 -3.69
C HIS A 27 27.70 -13.59 -4.75
N SER A 28 26.47 -13.50 -4.32
CA SER A 28 25.31 -13.19 -5.14
C SER A 28 24.62 -11.93 -4.64
N VAL A 29 24.36 -11.01 -5.54
CA VAL A 29 23.67 -9.74 -5.26
C VAL A 29 22.50 -9.63 -6.19
N SER A 30 21.32 -9.34 -5.66
CA SER A 30 20.17 -8.95 -6.47
C SER A 30 19.47 -7.75 -5.83
N ALA A 31 18.98 -6.86 -6.67
CA ALA A 31 18.19 -5.73 -6.26
C ALA A 31 17.00 -5.58 -7.21
N MET A 32 15.87 -5.21 -6.67
CA MET A 32 14.64 -4.95 -7.41
C MET A 32 14.01 -3.66 -6.89
N GLY A 33 13.57 -2.82 -7.80
CA GLY A 33 12.81 -1.62 -7.50
C GLY A 33 11.54 -1.57 -8.33
N TYR A 34 10.44 -1.14 -7.75
CA TYR A 34 9.21 -0.88 -8.49
C TYR A 34 8.50 0.37 -8.00
N MET A 35 7.73 0.97 -8.88
CA MET A 35 6.83 2.06 -8.58
C MET A 35 5.51 1.82 -9.29
N LEU A 36 4.42 1.83 -8.53
CA LEU A 36 3.06 1.69 -9.00
C LEU A 36 2.30 2.99 -8.68
N TYR A 37 1.80 3.65 -9.69
CA TYR A 37 0.89 4.78 -9.56
C TYR A 37 -0.51 4.37 -10.00
N GLN A 38 -1.49 4.63 -9.14
CA GLN A 38 -2.90 4.37 -9.40
C GLN A 38 -3.71 5.65 -9.26
N SER A 39 -4.59 5.90 -10.20
CA SER A 39 -5.55 7.00 -10.16
C SER A 39 -6.94 6.50 -10.48
N LEU A 40 -7.84 6.64 -9.53
CA LEU A 40 -9.24 6.26 -9.63
C LEU A 40 -10.11 7.49 -9.54
N SER A 41 -10.93 7.73 -10.56
CA SER A 41 -11.95 8.77 -10.58
C SER A 41 -13.32 8.12 -10.73
N GLN A 42 -14.20 8.40 -9.77
CA GLN A 42 -15.59 7.94 -9.80
C GLN A 42 -16.49 9.13 -9.50
N GLN A 43 -17.50 9.33 -10.33
CA GLN A 43 -18.52 10.32 -10.06
C GLN A 43 -19.75 9.64 -9.46
N TYR A 44 -20.07 9.98 -8.22
CA TYR A 44 -21.26 9.52 -7.53
C TYR A 44 -22.26 10.65 -7.35
N THR A 45 -23.53 10.34 -7.55
CA THR A 45 -24.62 11.25 -7.20
C THR A 45 -24.85 11.17 -5.69
N GLY A 46 -24.27 12.10 -4.91
CA GLY A 46 -24.45 12.08 -3.45
C GLY A 46 -23.36 12.86 -2.68
N SER A 47 -22.54 12.18 -1.93
CA SER A 47 -21.52 12.79 -1.05
C SER A 47 -20.39 13.46 -1.85
N GLY A 48 -20.07 14.71 -1.50
CA GLY A 48 -18.99 15.48 -2.14
C GLY A 48 -17.62 14.84 -2.00
N ALA A 49 -17.33 14.18 -0.86
CA ALA A 49 -16.07 13.48 -0.62
C ALA A 49 -15.86 12.28 -1.55
N ASN A 50 -16.93 11.58 -1.93
CA ASN A 50 -16.85 10.43 -2.83
C ASN A 50 -16.60 10.79 -4.30
N ASN A 51 -16.75 12.06 -4.67
CA ASN A 51 -16.49 12.57 -6.03
C ASN A 51 -15.04 13.01 -6.24
N LEU A 52 -14.19 12.92 -5.21
CA LEU A 52 -12.77 13.24 -5.32
C LEU A 52 -11.99 12.10 -5.98
N ASN A 53 -11.03 12.48 -6.81
CA ASN A 53 -10.11 11.53 -7.41
C ASN A 53 -9.27 10.89 -6.31
N TYR A 54 -9.22 9.58 -6.31
CA TYR A 54 -8.39 8.80 -5.42
C TYR A 54 -7.07 8.45 -6.10
N LYS A 55 -5.97 8.88 -5.50
CA LYS A 55 -4.62 8.62 -6.01
C LYS A 55 -3.83 7.85 -4.98
N ARG A 56 -3.10 6.85 -5.45
CA ARG A 56 -2.24 6.00 -4.64
C ARG A 56 -0.90 5.82 -5.34
N LEU A 57 0.17 5.94 -4.57
CA LEU A 57 1.53 5.67 -5.00
C LEU A 57 2.10 4.57 -4.11
N HIS A 58 2.54 3.49 -4.72
CA HIS A 58 3.31 2.44 -4.05
C HIS A 58 4.66 2.32 -4.71
N SER A 59 5.70 2.36 -3.94
CA SER A 59 7.04 2.03 -4.39
C SER A 59 7.67 1.03 -3.44
N GLY A 60 8.51 0.18 -3.97
CA GLY A 60 9.22 -0.81 -3.19
C GLY A 60 10.62 -0.99 -3.71
N PHE A 61 11.52 -1.23 -2.78
CA PHE A 61 12.90 -1.60 -3.04
C PHE A 61 13.22 -2.86 -2.26
N GLN A 62 13.86 -3.80 -2.92
CA GLN A 62 14.33 -5.05 -2.34
C GLN A 62 15.78 -5.25 -2.73
N ALA A 63 16.62 -5.57 -1.76
CA ALA A 63 17.99 -5.98 -1.99
C ALA A 63 18.24 -7.33 -1.31
N THR A 64 18.87 -8.26 -2.01
CA THR A 64 19.24 -9.55 -1.48
C THR A 64 20.73 -9.79 -1.69
N TYR A 65 21.40 -10.20 -0.65
CA TYR A 65 22.79 -10.62 -0.69
C TYR A 65 22.89 -12.08 -0.25
N GLY A 66 23.59 -12.89 -1.02
CA GLY A 66 23.89 -14.27 -0.71
C GLY A 66 25.39 -14.54 -0.71
N TYR A 67 25.83 -15.36 0.24
CA TYR A 67 27.19 -15.85 0.29
C TYR A 67 27.22 -17.37 0.27
N ASP A 68 27.92 -17.92 -0.72
CA ASP A 68 28.21 -19.34 -0.92
C ASP A 68 26.95 -20.25 -0.90
N ASP A 69 25.81 -19.67 -1.28
CA ASP A 69 24.47 -20.31 -1.23
C ASP A 69 24.11 -20.88 0.16
N ARG A 70 24.76 -20.36 1.22
CA ARG A 70 24.56 -20.74 2.62
C ARG A 70 23.91 -19.63 3.44
N TYR A 71 24.40 -18.42 3.29
CA TYR A 71 23.94 -17.24 4.04
C TYR A 71 23.24 -16.29 3.09
N LEU A 72 22.01 -15.91 3.45
CA LEU A 72 21.22 -14.97 2.68
C LEU A 72 20.73 -13.86 3.62
N VAL A 73 20.90 -12.64 3.18
CA VAL A 73 20.34 -11.46 3.85
C VAL A 73 19.49 -10.70 2.84
N LYS A 74 18.29 -10.35 3.22
CA LYS A 74 17.35 -9.61 2.39
C LYS A 74 16.88 -8.38 3.15
N PHE A 75 16.89 -7.26 2.47
CA PHE A 75 16.34 -5.99 2.90
C PHE A 75 15.20 -5.60 1.99
N ASP A 76 14.05 -5.24 2.55
CA ASP A 76 12.89 -4.74 1.83
C ASP A 76 12.51 -3.37 2.40
N LEU A 77 12.18 -2.43 1.52
CA LEU A 77 11.66 -1.12 1.88
C LEU A 77 10.42 -0.86 1.05
N GLY A 78 9.26 -0.84 1.67
CA GLY A 78 8.03 -0.36 1.08
C GLY A 78 7.86 1.13 1.38
N TYR A 79 7.38 1.88 0.39
CA TYR A 79 6.98 3.27 0.54
C TYR A 79 5.66 3.48 -0.16
N SER A 80 4.64 3.78 0.59
CA SER A 80 3.30 3.97 0.07
C SER A 80 2.75 5.34 0.45
N GLY A 81 2.00 5.92 -0.48
CA GLY A 81 1.33 7.19 -0.29
C GLY A 81 -0.10 7.11 -0.80
N SER A 82 -1.03 7.69 -0.06
CA SER A 82 -2.45 7.73 -0.40
C SER A 82 -3.03 9.10 -0.11
N ASP A 83 -3.87 9.58 -1.02
CA ASP A 83 -4.63 10.82 -0.85
C ASP A 83 -5.74 10.71 0.22
N GLN A 84 -5.97 9.51 0.76
CA GLN A 84 -6.95 9.31 1.85
C GLN A 84 -6.54 9.96 3.16
N PHE A 85 -5.24 10.26 3.31
CA PHE A 85 -4.70 10.86 4.52
C PHE A 85 -4.37 12.35 4.33
N ALA A 86 -4.34 13.10 5.43
CA ALA A 86 -3.91 14.49 5.43
C ALA A 86 -2.48 14.63 4.87
N ARG A 87 -2.12 15.80 4.37
CA ARG A 87 -0.85 16.02 3.65
C ARG A 87 0.38 15.54 4.41
N ASP A 88 0.39 15.72 5.73
CA ASP A 88 1.54 15.38 6.58
C ASP A 88 1.61 13.90 6.96
N HIS A 89 0.53 13.13 6.72
CA HIS A 89 0.40 11.70 7.05
C HIS A 89 0.19 10.81 5.81
N ARG A 90 0.41 11.36 4.61
CA ARG A 90 0.16 10.65 3.34
C ARG A 90 1.11 9.52 3.05
N PHE A 91 2.35 9.67 3.49
CA PHE A 91 3.43 8.77 3.10
C PHE A 91 3.91 7.94 4.26
N MET A 92 4.11 6.67 4.00
CA MET A 92 4.52 5.71 5.00
C MET A 92 5.62 4.82 4.46
N ALA A 93 6.65 4.59 5.29
CA ALA A 93 7.75 3.69 5.00
C ALA A 93 7.63 2.42 5.86
N THR A 94 7.74 1.27 5.22
CA THR A 94 7.67 -0.05 5.84
C THR A 94 8.96 -0.82 5.59
N PRO A 95 10.01 -0.57 6.37
CA PRO A 95 11.26 -1.31 6.27
C PRO A 95 11.12 -2.72 6.85
N SER A 96 11.77 -3.68 6.22
CA SER A 96 11.95 -5.02 6.78
C SER A 96 13.32 -5.60 6.44
N VAL A 97 13.80 -6.48 7.29
CA VAL A 97 15.03 -7.21 7.11
C VAL A 97 14.80 -8.69 7.42
N SER A 98 15.39 -9.56 6.62
CA SER A 98 15.35 -11.00 6.86
C SER A 98 16.71 -11.64 6.60
N GLY A 99 17.00 -12.68 7.39
CA GLY A 99 18.17 -13.52 7.23
C GLY A 99 17.77 -14.97 7.05
N ALA A 100 18.56 -15.72 6.28
CA ALA A 100 18.40 -17.14 6.13
C ALA A 100 19.77 -17.84 6.13
N TRP A 101 19.81 -18.98 6.81
CA TRP A 101 20.94 -19.87 6.83
C TRP A 101 20.54 -21.23 6.28
N VAL A 102 21.23 -21.66 5.23
CA VAL A 102 21.05 -22.99 4.62
C VAL A 102 22.07 -23.95 5.24
N ALA A 103 21.72 -24.51 6.39
CA ALA A 103 22.62 -25.36 7.18
C ALA A 103 22.99 -26.66 6.47
N SER A 104 22.11 -27.18 5.58
CA SER A 104 22.40 -28.37 4.76
C SER A 104 23.57 -28.18 3.81
N ASN A 105 23.95 -26.96 3.45
CA ASN A 105 25.09 -26.67 2.58
C ASN A 105 26.42 -26.57 3.34
N GLU A 106 26.39 -26.67 4.69
CA GLU A 106 27.58 -26.70 5.48
C GLU A 106 28.33 -28.01 5.36
N ALA A 107 29.67 -27.97 5.47
CA ALA A 107 30.54 -29.14 5.26
C ALA A 107 30.20 -30.33 6.17
N PHE A 108 29.69 -30.07 7.38
CA PHE A 108 29.33 -31.10 8.36
C PHE A 108 27.98 -31.76 8.13
N LEU A 109 27.09 -31.15 7.32
CA LEU A 109 25.76 -31.71 6.98
C LEU A 109 25.62 -32.11 5.53
N ARG A 110 26.53 -31.69 4.66
CA ARG A 110 26.49 -31.90 3.23
C ARG A 110 26.39 -33.37 2.80
N ASP A 111 27.06 -34.25 3.52
CA ASP A 111 27.11 -35.68 3.25
C ASP A 111 26.10 -36.51 4.07
N SER A 112 25.18 -35.84 4.74
CA SER A 112 24.14 -36.49 5.55
C SER A 112 23.08 -37.17 4.66
N ARG A 113 22.94 -38.47 4.80
CA ARG A 113 21.96 -39.27 4.00
C ARG A 113 20.51 -39.07 4.41
N TRP A 114 20.27 -38.57 5.62
CA TRP A 114 18.93 -38.40 6.19
C TRP A 114 18.42 -36.95 6.12
N LEU A 115 19.30 -35.97 5.85
CA LEU A 115 18.96 -34.56 5.82
C LEU A 115 19.25 -33.95 4.43
N THR A 116 18.23 -33.78 3.63
CA THR A 116 18.35 -33.22 2.27
C THR A 116 18.36 -31.69 2.27
N LEU A 117 17.58 -31.07 3.13
CA LEU A 117 17.49 -29.61 3.23
C LEU A 117 17.15 -29.17 4.66
N LEU A 118 18.01 -28.33 5.23
CA LEU A 118 17.74 -27.58 6.46
C LEU A 118 18.00 -26.11 6.20
N LYS A 119 16.95 -25.29 6.27
CA LYS A 119 17.01 -23.84 6.10
C LYS A 119 16.32 -23.16 7.28
N ILE A 120 17.06 -22.34 8.01
CA ILE A 120 16.56 -21.52 9.11
C ILE A 120 16.38 -20.10 8.59
N ARG A 121 15.25 -19.46 8.91
CA ARG A 121 14.95 -18.10 8.52
C ARG A 121 14.43 -17.29 9.70
N ALA A 122 14.85 -16.02 9.77
CA ALA A 122 14.31 -15.03 10.68
C ALA A 122 14.05 -13.74 9.92
N SER A 123 12.98 -13.05 10.28
CA SER A 123 12.61 -11.76 9.68
C SER A 123 12.04 -10.82 10.73
N TYR A 124 12.31 -9.54 10.54
CA TYR A 124 11.76 -8.44 11.34
C TYR A 124 11.40 -7.30 10.41
N GLY A 125 10.24 -6.68 10.61
CA GLY A 125 9.80 -5.58 9.78
C GLY A 125 8.60 -4.86 10.35
N LYS A 126 8.27 -3.73 9.73
CA LYS A 126 7.04 -2.97 9.99
C LYS A 126 6.06 -3.21 8.86
N THR A 127 4.80 -3.38 9.19
CA THR A 127 3.68 -3.38 8.22
C THR A 127 2.79 -2.18 8.47
N ALA A 128 2.10 -1.76 7.43
CA ALA A 128 1.16 -0.66 7.49
C ALA A 128 -0.08 -1.01 6.69
N ASN A 129 -1.24 -0.60 7.20
CA ASN A 129 -2.52 -0.80 6.55
C ASN A 129 -3.15 0.55 6.24
N ASP A 130 -3.40 0.81 4.96
CA ASP A 130 -4.09 2.00 4.45
C ASP A 130 -5.53 1.69 3.98
N LEU A 131 -6.00 0.46 4.16
CA LEU A 131 -7.34 0.03 3.79
C LEU A 131 -8.35 0.45 4.86
N LEU A 132 -9.11 1.47 4.54
CA LEU A 132 -10.25 1.93 5.33
C LEU A 132 -11.53 1.33 4.75
N ASP A 133 -12.19 0.55 5.57
CA ASP A 133 -13.35 -0.24 5.16
C ASP A 133 -14.61 0.60 4.87
N SER A 134 -14.69 1.85 5.28
CA SER A 134 -15.96 2.56 5.18
C SER A 134 -15.96 3.99 4.68
N GLN A 135 -14.86 4.74 4.73
CA GLN A 135 -14.91 6.14 4.35
C GLN A 135 -13.59 6.67 3.76
N ARG A 136 -13.70 7.21 2.54
CA ARG A 136 -12.61 7.92 1.88
C ARG A 136 -12.48 9.32 2.46
N PHE A 137 -11.26 9.83 2.53
CA PHE A 137 -10.97 11.22 2.95
C PHE A 137 -11.50 11.56 4.34
N SER A 138 -11.33 10.66 5.31
CA SER A 138 -11.81 10.84 6.70
C SER A 138 -11.19 12.04 7.44
N TYR A 139 -10.19 12.69 6.86
CA TYR A 139 -9.61 13.93 7.39
C TYR A 139 -10.36 15.19 6.94
N MET A 140 -11.33 15.07 6.02
CA MET A 140 -12.10 16.19 5.49
C MET A 140 -13.51 16.20 6.06
N ASP A 141 -14.03 17.39 6.31
CA ASP A 141 -15.44 17.57 6.68
C ASP A 141 -16.34 17.26 5.49
N ASP A 142 -17.38 16.46 5.71
CA ASP A 142 -18.39 16.16 4.71
C ASP A 142 -19.59 17.08 4.90
N VAL A 143 -19.93 17.82 3.85
CA VAL A 143 -21.10 18.69 3.84
C VAL A 143 -22.09 18.21 2.79
N ARG A 144 -23.29 17.85 3.23
CA ARG A 144 -24.34 17.32 2.38
C ARG A 144 -25.43 18.35 2.13
N GLN A 145 -25.88 18.38 0.88
CA GLN A 145 -27.06 19.15 0.52
C GLN A 145 -28.30 18.27 0.68
N VAL A 146 -29.14 18.60 1.66
CA VAL A 146 -30.38 17.87 1.94
C VAL A 146 -31.58 18.69 1.55
N ARG A 147 -32.56 18.04 0.94
CA ARG A 147 -33.84 18.66 0.66
C ARG A 147 -34.65 18.73 1.95
N GLY A 148 -34.71 19.90 2.54
CA GLY A 148 -35.54 20.17 3.72
C GLY A 148 -36.70 21.11 3.36
N GLY A 149 -37.81 20.99 4.04
CA GLY A 149 -38.95 21.89 3.89
C GLY A 149 -40.23 21.37 4.51
N THR A 150 -41.09 22.27 4.89
CA THR A 150 -42.48 22.02 5.30
C THR A 150 -43.38 22.02 4.04
N VAL A 151 -44.60 21.58 4.18
CA VAL A 151 -45.61 21.28 3.12
C VAL A 151 -45.76 22.40 2.05
N THR A 152 -45.33 23.63 2.31
CA THR A 152 -45.51 24.79 1.43
C THR A 152 -44.25 25.27 0.72
N ALA A 153 -43.04 24.86 1.12
CA ALA A 153 -41.81 25.29 0.46
C ALA A 153 -40.65 24.26 0.63
N TYR A 154 -40.12 23.77 -0.50
CA TYR A 154 -38.93 22.93 -0.50
C TYR A 154 -37.69 23.80 -0.68
N ARG A 155 -36.75 23.68 0.28
CA ARG A 155 -35.50 24.40 0.25
C ARG A 155 -34.36 23.38 0.46
N TYR A 156 -33.28 23.55 -0.30
CA TYR A 156 -32.05 22.79 -0.03
C TYR A 156 -31.33 23.41 1.15
N VAL A 157 -30.97 22.58 2.10
CA VAL A 157 -30.24 22.99 3.31
C VAL A 157 -28.91 22.23 3.32
N LEU A 158 -27.83 22.93 3.66
CA LEU A 158 -26.54 22.29 3.91
C LEU A 158 -26.60 21.66 5.29
N GLN A 159 -26.30 20.38 5.37
CA GLN A 159 -26.19 19.64 6.61
C GLN A 159 -24.76 19.17 6.77
N GLU A 160 -24.19 19.39 7.93
CA GLU A 160 -22.90 18.82 8.28
C GLU A 160 -23.04 17.29 8.36
N GLY A 161 -22.13 16.60 7.72
CA GLY A 161 -21.98 15.16 7.78
C GLY A 161 -20.97 14.76 8.84
N LEU A 162 -19.92 14.05 8.43
CA LEU A 162 -18.85 13.66 9.33
C LEU A 162 -17.83 14.77 9.50
N ILE A 163 -17.40 14.99 10.73
CA ILE A 163 -16.30 15.89 11.05
C ILE A 163 -14.98 15.19 10.69
N GLY A 164 -14.16 15.82 9.85
CA GLY A 164 -12.88 15.29 9.44
C GLY A 164 -11.87 15.21 10.59
N ASN A 165 -11.07 14.16 10.62
CA ASN A 165 -9.96 14.02 11.56
C ASN A 165 -8.62 14.29 10.84
N PRO A 166 -8.00 15.46 11.03
CA PRO A 166 -6.74 15.80 10.37
C PRO A 166 -5.53 14.96 10.85
N LEU A 167 -5.65 14.29 11.99
CA LEU A 167 -4.62 13.41 12.56
C LEU A 167 -4.76 11.95 12.09
N PHE A 168 -5.67 11.71 11.14
CA PHE A 168 -5.92 10.38 10.65
C PHE A 168 -4.71 9.88 9.83
N GLU A 169 -4.11 8.79 10.29
CA GLU A 169 -2.97 8.13 9.66
C GLU A 169 -3.21 6.62 9.53
N ALA A 170 -2.41 5.95 8.69
CA ALA A 170 -2.53 4.52 8.52
C ALA A 170 -2.02 3.77 9.75
N GLU A 171 -2.64 2.65 10.05
CA GLU A 171 -2.23 1.76 11.13
C GLU A 171 -0.87 1.12 10.81
N VAL A 172 0.04 1.14 11.78
CA VAL A 172 1.39 0.57 11.71
C VAL A 172 1.54 -0.51 12.78
N SER A 173 1.95 -1.70 12.38
CA SER A 173 2.24 -2.84 13.25
C SER A 173 3.63 -3.43 12.99
#